data_790da44db73b3a0c3fb4e5840e8cd76d
#
_entry.id   790da44db73b3a0c3fb4e5840e8cd76d
#
_cell.length_a   1.000
_cell.length_b   1.000
_cell.length_c   1.000
_cell.angle_alpha   90.00
_cell.angle_beta   90.00
_cell.angle_gamma   90.00
#
_symmetry.space_group_name_H-M   'P 1'
#
loop_
_entity.id
_entity.type
_entity.pdbx_description
1 polymer ?
#
loop_
_entity_poly.entity_id
_entity_poly.type
_entity_poly.pdbx_seq_one_letter_code
_entity_poly.pdbx_strand_id
1 'polypeptide(L)'
;MSGKNLRFYVALYMSKLARTALRVLKRNASYFPGKLAIKICPDFLGRINKPETIITVTGTNGKTTVCNMILDALEANGYDVLNNKAGSNINAGVASSLVAESTMSGKCRKKIAIFEIDERSSKLIYPYIKPTYAVCTNLFRDSIHRNANPEFIFNIINSSLPESSHMILNADDLISCNLGAANDKTYFAIDRLATDKEESVNLINDVRICPKCHKPLHYNYVRYHHIGNAKCEFCGYESPKADYLGKLDMDNQILNVVTPSGTEEYHMVSNSIFNTYNQLTAITVLRKLGLSYEAVKKSFADLNIVE
;
A
#
# COMPACT_ATOMS: atom_id res chain seq x y z
N MET A 1 -4.79 -13.75 -20.86
CA MET A 1 -5.11 -14.53 -19.64
C MET A 1 -5.10 -15.99 -20.02
N SER A 2 -4.34 -16.83 -19.32
CA SER A 2 -4.39 -18.29 -19.55
C SER A 2 -5.76 -18.83 -19.13
N GLY A 3 -6.41 -19.61 -20.01
CA GLY A 3 -7.73 -20.18 -19.73
C GLY A 3 -7.74 -21.10 -18.49
N LYS A 4 -8.89 -21.26 -17.86
CA LYS A 4 -9.08 -22.19 -16.74
C LYS A 4 -9.01 -23.63 -17.29
N ASN A 5 -8.05 -24.42 -16.85
CA ASN A 5 -7.85 -25.80 -17.23
C ASN A 5 -8.19 -26.77 -16.08
N LEU A 6 -8.15 -28.07 -16.32
CA LEU A 6 -8.44 -29.10 -15.32
C LEU A 6 -7.58 -28.92 -14.06
N ARG A 7 -6.30 -28.63 -14.22
CA ARG A 7 -5.35 -28.42 -13.11
C ARG A 7 -5.76 -27.26 -12.20
N PHE A 8 -6.28 -26.17 -12.79
CA PHE A 8 -6.86 -25.05 -12.03
C PHE A 8 -8.05 -25.48 -11.19
N TYR A 9 -9.00 -26.24 -11.77
CA TYR A 9 -10.18 -26.68 -11.02
C TYR A 9 -9.83 -27.65 -9.91
N VAL A 10 -8.92 -28.60 -10.14
CA VAL A 10 -8.38 -29.47 -9.08
C VAL A 10 -7.78 -28.64 -7.95
N ALA A 11 -6.93 -27.65 -8.28
CA ALA A 11 -6.33 -26.74 -7.32
C ALA A 11 -7.39 -25.98 -6.51
N LEU A 12 -8.40 -25.41 -7.18
CA LEU A 12 -9.48 -24.66 -6.55
C LEU A 12 -10.30 -25.53 -5.60
N TYR A 13 -10.72 -26.73 -6.02
CA TYR A 13 -11.57 -27.61 -5.21
C TYR A 13 -10.81 -28.16 -4.01
N MET A 14 -9.59 -28.62 -4.21
CA MET A 14 -8.74 -29.11 -3.11
C MET A 14 -8.45 -27.99 -2.09
N SER A 15 -8.24 -26.76 -2.55
CA SER A 15 -8.02 -25.61 -1.67
C SER A 15 -9.27 -25.21 -0.89
N LYS A 16 -10.46 -25.27 -1.53
CA LYS A 16 -11.73 -25.05 -0.83
C LYS A 16 -12.01 -26.13 0.20
N LEU A 17 -11.76 -27.39 -0.13
CA LEU A 17 -11.90 -28.51 0.81
C LEU A 17 -10.95 -28.34 2.01
N ALA A 18 -9.68 -28.05 1.75
CA ALA A 18 -8.69 -27.80 2.79
C ALA A 18 -9.11 -26.61 3.70
N ARG A 19 -9.63 -25.54 3.12
CA ARG A 19 -10.16 -24.40 3.88
C ARG A 19 -11.33 -24.79 4.77
N THR A 20 -12.27 -25.56 4.28
CA THR A 20 -13.41 -26.06 5.06
C THR A 20 -12.95 -26.96 6.18
N ALA A 21 -12.07 -27.93 5.91
CA ALA A 21 -11.51 -28.81 6.92
C ALA A 21 -10.80 -28.05 8.05
N LEU A 22 -9.95 -27.07 7.70
CA LEU A 22 -9.26 -26.22 8.69
C LEU A 22 -10.25 -25.42 9.54
N ARG A 23 -11.33 -24.89 8.95
CA ARG A 23 -12.39 -24.17 9.69
C ARG A 23 -13.15 -25.06 10.64
N VAL A 24 -13.52 -26.27 10.24
CA VAL A 24 -14.15 -27.27 11.12
C VAL A 24 -13.25 -27.62 12.29
N LEU A 25 -11.94 -27.72 12.03
CA LEU A 25 -10.92 -27.96 13.08
C LEU A 25 -10.54 -26.70 13.87
N LYS A 26 -11.25 -25.57 13.67
CA LYS A 26 -10.97 -24.26 14.30
C LYS A 26 -9.53 -23.79 14.12
N ARG A 27 -8.88 -24.16 12.99
CA ARG A 27 -7.53 -23.74 12.62
C ARG A 27 -7.55 -22.60 11.62
N ASN A 28 -6.49 -21.81 11.61
CA ASN A 28 -6.30 -20.72 10.67
C ASN A 28 -6.23 -21.24 9.22
N ALA A 29 -7.11 -20.75 8.36
CA ALA A 29 -7.23 -21.11 6.94
C ALA A 29 -6.76 -19.99 5.98
N SER A 30 -5.95 -19.06 6.46
CA SER A 30 -5.57 -17.86 5.69
C SER A 30 -4.31 -18.04 4.82
N TYR A 31 -3.54 -19.12 5.03
CA TYR A 31 -2.29 -19.38 4.30
C TYR A 31 -2.30 -20.70 3.54
N PHE A 32 -2.61 -21.81 4.22
CA PHE A 32 -2.46 -23.16 3.68
C PHE A 32 -3.29 -23.42 2.41
N PRO A 33 -4.56 -23.00 2.31
CA PRO A 33 -5.36 -23.21 1.10
C PRO A 33 -4.73 -22.60 -0.16
N GLY A 34 -4.20 -21.38 -0.04
CA GLY A 34 -3.54 -20.71 -1.16
C GLY A 34 -2.21 -21.34 -1.52
N LYS A 35 -1.42 -21.76 -0.51
CA LYS A 35 -0.18 -22.53 -0.74
C LYS A 35 -0.47 -23.83 -1.50
N LEU A 36 -1.53 -24.54 -1.12
CA LEU A 36 -1.98 -25.75 -1.81
C LEU A 36 -2.40 -25.45 -3.25
N ALA A 37 -3.18 -24.38 -3.46
CA ALA A 37 -3.59 -23.95 -4.79
C ALA A 37 -2.39 -23.70 -5.71
N ILE A 38 -1.40 -22.93 -5.25
CA ILE A 38 -0.18 -22.61 -6.02
C ILE A 38 0.68 -23.85 -6.23
N LYS A 39 0.77 -24.76 -5.24
CA LYS A 39 1.53 -26.01 -5.38
C LYS A 39 0.93 -26.91 -6.47
N ILE A 40 -0.39 -27.02 -6.53
CA ILE A 40 -1.09 -27.82 -7.56
C ILE A 40 -1.06 -27.09 -8.92
N CYS A 41 -1.29 -25.77 -8.94
CA CYS A 41 -1.36 -24.96 -10.14
C CYS A 41 -0.46 -23.71 -9.94
N PRO A 42 0.83 -23.73 -10.37
CA PRO A 42 1.77 -22.64 -10.13
C PRO A 42 1.31 -21.26 -10.60
N ASP A 43 0.56 -21.20 -11.70
CA ASP A 43 -0.05 -20.00 -12.26
C ASP A 43 -1.52 -19.76 -11.79
N PHE A 44 -1.90 -20.33 -10.65
CA PHE A 44 -3.25 -20.25 -10.08
C PHE A 44 -3.75 -18.81 -9.96
N LEU A 45 -2.88 -17.91 -9.45
CA LEU A 45 -3.20 -16.48 -9.38
C LEU A 45 -3.49 -15.86 -10.75
N GLY A 46 -2.91 -16.37 -11.83
CA GLY A 46 -3.21 -15.93 -13.20
C GLY A 46 -4.57 -16.37 -13.71
N ARG A 47 -5.11 -17.49 -13.20
CA ARG A 47 -6.32 -18.14 -13.72
C ARG A 47 -7.59 -17.83 -12.93
N ILE A 48 -7.48 -17.61 -11.61
CA ILE A 48 -8.63 -17.24 -10.78
C ILE A 48 -9.11 -15.84 -11.15
N ASN A 49 -10.44 -15.62 -11.22
CA ASN A 49 -10.97 -14.29 -11.46
C ASN A 49 -10.72 -13.39 -10.26
N LYS A 50 -10.41 -12.13 -10.53
CA LYS A 50 -10.16 -11.09 -9.55
C LYS A 50 -11.34 -10.15 -9.44
N PRO A 51 -11.42 -9.37 -8.36
CA PRO A 51 -12.26 -8.17 -8.29
C PRO A 51 -11.97 -7.18 -9.42
N GLU A 52 -12.92 -6.32 -9.71
CA GLU A 52 -12.81 -5.28 -10.74
C GLU A 52 -11.82 -4.19 -10.31
N THR A 53 -11.89 -3.81 -9.02
CA THR A 53 -10.99 -2.82 -8.41
C THR A 53 -10.10 -3.51 -7.40
N ILE A 54 -8.80 -3.36 -7.57
CA ILE A 54 -7.80 -3.92 -6.65
C ILE A 54 -6.90 -2.80 -6.15
N ILE A 55 -6.81 -2.69 -4.84
CA ILE A 55 -5.85 -1.85 -4.14
C ILE A 55 -4.78 -2.77 -3.54
N THR A 56 -3.52 -2.47 -3.78
CA THR A 56 -2.42 -3.13 -3.10
C THR A 56 -1.66 -2.11 -2.26
N VAL A 57 -1.29 -2.51 -1.05
CA VAL A 57 -0.50 -1.67 -0.13
C VAL A 57 0.78 -2.40 0.21
N THR A 58 1.91 -1.78 -0.11
CA THR A 58 3.25 -2.25 0.22
C THR A 58 4.05 -1.14 0.91
N GLY A 59 5.26 -1.42 1.32
CA GLY A 59 6.16 -0.49 2.01
C GLY A 59 6.67 -1.04 3.34
N THR A 60 7.70 -0.44 3.90
CA THR A 60 8.35 -0.99 5.11
C THR A 60 7.43 -0.92 6.32
N ASN A 61 6.82 0.24 6.58
CA ASN A 61 5.97 0.50 7.74
C ASN A 61 4.57 0.98 7.32
N GLY A 62 3.58 0.78 8.18
CA GLY A 62 2.22 1.31 8.01
C GLY A 62 1.29 0.49 7.11
N LYS A 63 1.76 -0.55 6.42
CA LYS A 63 0.95 -1.37 5.50
C LYS A 63 -0.38 -1.83 6.09
N THR A 64 -0.31 -2.52 7.23
CA THR A 64 -1.49 -3.09 7.90
C THR A 64 -2.43 -2.00 8.39
N THR A 65 -1.88 -0.92 8.94
CA THR A 65 -2.65 0.23 9.41
C THR A 65 -3.41 0.89 8.26
N VAL A 66 -2.73 1.17 7.15
CA VAL A 66 -3.36 1.75 5.94
C VAL A 66 -4.41 0.81 5.35
N CYS A 67 -4.11 -0.50 5.24
CA CYS A 67 -5.09 -1.48 4.77
C CYS A 67 -6.34 -1.50 5.64
N ASN A 68 -6.18 -1.49 6.97
CA ASN A 68 -7.31 -1.46 7.91
C ASN A 68 -8.12 -0.18 7.78
N MET A 69 -7.48 0.99 7.77
CA MET A 69 -8.16 2.27 7.61
C MET A 69 -9.01 2.32 6.33
N ILE A 70 -8.44 1.86 5.19
CA ILE A 70 -9.18 1.83 3.92
C ILE A 70 -10.32 0.82 3.98
N LEU A 71 -10.07 -0.37 4.55
CA LEU A 71 -11.08 -1.42 4.69
C LEU A 71 -12.26 -0.95 5.54
N ASP A 72 -11.97 -0.46 6.75
CA ASP A 72 -12.98 -0.02 7.71
C ASP A 72 -13.81 1.14 7.13
N ALA A 73 -13.17 2.09 6.42
CA ALA A 73 -13.88 3.18 5.76
C ALA A 73 -14.77 2.69 4.61
N LEU A 74 -14.32 1.74 3.79
CA LEU A 74 -15.14 1.17 2.72
C LEU A 74 -16.32 0.37 3.28
N GLU A 75 -16.10 -0.45 4.30
CA GLU A 75 -17.16 -1.24 4.95
C GLU A 75 -18.20 -0.33 5.64
N ALA A 76 -17.76 0.74 6.31
CA ALA A 76 -18.65 1.76 6.89
C ALA A 76 -19.52 2.47 5.83
N ASN A 77 -19.08 2.52 4.58
CA ASN A 77 -19.84 3.06 3.45
C ASN A 77 -20.57 1.97 2.64
N GLY A 78 -20.72 0.76 3.18
CA GLY A 78 -21.54 -0.30 2.60
C GLY A 78 -20.86 -1.10 1.47
N TYR A 79 -19.54 -0.95 1.27
CA TYR A 79 -18.80 -1.76 0.32
C TYR A 79 -18.45 -3.12 0.91
N ASP A 80 -18.61 -4.16 0.11
CA ASP A 80 -18.23 -5.52 0.46
C ASP A 80 -16.84 -5.83 -0.14
N VAL A 81 -15.82 -5.87 0.71
CA VAL A 81 -14.41 -5.84 0.31
C VAL A 81 -13.72 -7.18 0.57
N LEU A 82 -12.98 -7.68 -0.42
CA LEU A 82 -12.06 -8.79 -0.25
C LEU A 82 -10.75 -8.26 0.35
N ASN A 83 -10.22 -8.93 1.37
CA ASN A 83 -8.93 -8.57 1.98
C ASN A 83 -8.15 -9.81 2.43
N ASN A 84 -6.87 -9.62 2.75
CA ASN A 84 -6.01 -10.65 3.32
C ASN A 84 -5.60 -10.40 4.78
N LYS A 85 -6.37 -9.57 5.52
CA LYS A 85 -6.11 -9.18 6.93
C LYS A 85 -5.90 -10.38 7.85
N ALA A 86 -6.69 -11.44 7.69
CA ALA A 86 -6.57 -12.66 8.49
C ALA A 86 -5.41 -13.57 8.08
N GLY A 87 -4.64 -13.20 7.06
CA GLY A 87 -3.68 -14.05 6.39
C GLY A 87 -2.29 -13.47 6.26
N SER A 88 -1.56 -14.09 5.35
CA SER A 88 -0.21 -13.69 5.00
C SER A 88 -0.21 -12.67 3.87
N ASN A 89 0.70 -11.71 3.92
CA ASN A 89 0.94 -10.68 2.90
C ASN A 89 1.82 -11.18 1.71
N ILE A 90 1.99 -12.48 1.58
CA ILE A 90 2.67 -13.14 0.47
C ILE A 90 1.67 -13.76 -0.52
N ASN A 91 2.14 -14.27 -1.65
CA ASN A 91 1.33 -14.84 -2.72
C ASN A 91 0.33 -15.93 -2.26
N ALA A 92 0.72 -16.77 -1.31
CA ALA A 92 -0.17 -17.80 -0.74
C ALA A 92 -1.34 -17.20 0.06
N GLY A 93 -1.11 -16.10 0.79
CA GLY A 93 -2.17 -15.39 1.52
C GLY A 93 -3.18 -14.75 0.56
N VAL A 94 -2.70 -14.08 -0.47
CA VAL A 94 -3.55 -13.50 -1.53
C VAL A 94 -4.36 -14.59 -2.24
N ALA A 95 -3.73 -15.72 -2.58
CA ALA A 95 -4.42 -16.86 -3.18
C ALA A 95 -5.49 -17.43 -2.24
N SER A 96 -5.21 -17.56 -0.93
CA SER A 96 -6.18 -18.03 0.07
C SER A 96 -7.41 -17.13 0.15
N SER A 97 -7.21 -15.81 0.14
CA SER A 97 -8.30 -14.84 0.17
C SER A 97 -9.16 -14.93 -1.11
N LEU A 98 -8.55 -15.06 -2.28
CA LEU A 98 -9.27 -15.26 -3.54
C LEU A 98 -10.05 -16.60 -3.58
N VAL A 99 -9.46 -17.69 -3.08
CA VAL A 99 -10.15 -18.98 -2.94
C VAL A 99 -11.36 -18.84 -2.02
N ALA A 100 -11.21 -18.13 -0.91
CA ALA A 100 -12.27 -17.92 0.07
C ALA A 100 -13.51 -17.26 -0.55
N GLU A 101 -13.30 -16.22 -1.34
CA GLU A 101 -14.36 -15.39 -1.92
C GLU A 101 -14.66 -15.74 -3.39
N SER A 102 -14.21 -16.90 -3.87
CA SER A 102 -14.58 -17.39 -5.19
C SER A 102 -15.74 -18.37 -5.18
N THR A 103 -16.48 -18.44 -6.28
CA THR A 103 -17.44 -19.52 -6.58
C THR A 103 -16.70 -20.83 -6.93
N MET A 104 -17.42 -21.91 -7.14
CA MET A 104 -16.84 -23.17 -7.63
C MET A 104 -16.31 -23.06 -9.06
N SER A 105 -16.78 -22.10 -9.84
CA SER A 105 -16.22 -21.78 -11.16
C SER A 105 -15.00 -20.85 -11.10
N GLY A 106 -14.57 -20.44 -9.90
CA GLY A 106 -13.45 -19.52 -9.69
C GLY A 106 -13.78 -18.05 -10.02
N LYS A 107 -15.09 -17.67 -10.07
CA LYS A 107 -15.52 -16.26 -10.20
C LYS A 107 -15.44 -15.60 -8.82
N CYS A 108 -14.79 -14.43 -8.71
CA CYS A 108 -14.79 -13.66 -7.47
C CYS A 108 -16.19 -13.12 -7.17
N ARG A 109 -16.59 -13.14 -5.89
CA ARG A 109 -17.89 -12.62 -5.43
C ARG A 109 -17.84 -11.13 -5.10
N LYS A 110 -16.65 -10.61 -4.79
CA LYS A 110 -16.43 -9.24 -4.39
C LYS A 110 -15.99 -8.38 -5.58
N LYS A 111 -16.37 -7.10 -5.58
CA LYS A 111 -16.01 -6.15 -6.63
C LYS A 111 -14.72 -5.39 -6.31
N ILE A 112 -14.41 -5.22 -5.02
CA ILE A 112 -13.24 -4.50 -4.53
C ILE A 112 -12.37 -5.45 -3.73
N ALA A 113 -11.05 -5.33 -3.88
CA ALA A 113 -10.08 -6.00 -3.01
C ALA A 113 -9.04 -5.01 -2.49
N ILE A 114 -8.61 -5.23 -1.24
CA ILE A 114 -7.44 -4.60 -0.64
C ILE A 114 -6.49 -5.71 -0.22
N PHE A 115 -5.27 -5.68 -0.76
CA PHE A 115 -4.23 -6.63 -0.40
C PHE A 115 -3.02 -5.93 0.21
N GLU A 116 -2.70 -6.30 1.43
CA GLU A 116 -1.39 -6.05 1.98
C GLU A 116 -0.39 -6.96 1.28
N ILE A 117 0.71 -6.40 0.74
CA ILE A 117 1.74 -7.14 0.01
C ILE A 117 3.09 -6.89 0.64
N ASP A 118 3.76 -7.98 1.04
CA ASP A 118 5.17 -7.96 1.39
C ASP A 118 6.02 -7.54 0.18
N GLU A 119 6.99 -6.67 0.39
CA GLU A 119 7.78 -6.04 -0.66
C GLU A 119 8.48 -7.07 -1.55
N ARG A 120 9.06 -8.12 -0.96
CA ARG A 120 9.75 -9.19 -1.69
C ARG A 120 8.78 -10.11 -2.44
N SER A 121 7.53 -10.17 -2.00
CA SER A 121 6.49 -10.97 -2.63
C SER A 121 5.84 -10.28 -3.82
N SER A 122 6.09 -8.99 -4.03
CA SER A 122 5.57 -8.22 -5.16
C SER A 122 5.87 -8.90 -6.51
N LYS A 123 7.09 -9.40 -6.70
CA LYS A 123 7.52 -10.13 -7.91
C LYS A 123 6.77 -11.45 -8.17
N LEU A 124 6.13 -12.03 -7.15
CA LEU A 124 5.33 -13.25 -7.25
C LEU A 124 3.84 -12.96 -7.44
N ILE A 125 3.42 -11.74 -7.15
CA ILE A 125 2.01 -11.32 -7.13
C ILE A 125 1.68 -10.48 -8.35
N TYR A 126 2.43 -9.41 -8.62
CA TYR A 126 2.16 -8.47 -9.70
C TYR A 126 2.15 -9.04 -11.13
N PRO A 127 2.89 -10.11 -11.47
CA PRO A 127 2.73 -10.76 -12.77
C PRO A 127 1.31 -11.29 -13.03
N TYR A 128 0.54 -11.56 -11.96
CA TYR A 128 -0.80 -12.12 -12.03
C TYR A 128 -1.90 -11.18 -11.54
N ILE A 129 -1.57 -10.23 -10.68
CA ILE A 129 -2.50 -9.26 -10.10
C ILE A 129 -2.07 -7.87 -10.54
N LYS A 130 -2.91 -7.24 -11.36
CA LYS A 130 -2.71 -5.87 -11.82
C LYS A 130 -3.60 -4.97 -10.98
N PRO A 131 -3.07 -4.29 -9.94
CA PRO A 131 -3.88 -3.41 -9.13
C PRO A 131 -4.33 -2.17 -9.92
N THR A 132 -5.54 -1.70 -9.62
CA THR A 132 -6.01 -0.39 -10.04
C THR A 132 -5.17 0.69 -9.38
N TYR A 133 -4.96 0.54 -8.07
CA TYR A 133 -4.10 1.42 -7.27
C TYR A 133 -3.03 0.60 -6.56
N ALA A 134 -1.77 0.95 -6.80
CA ALA A 134 -0.63 0.40 -6.07
C ALA A 134 -0.07 1.48 -5.13
N VAL A 135 -0.18 1.23 -3.84
CA VAL A 135 0.23 2.15 -2.78
C VAL A 135 1.57 1.72 -2.23
N CYS A 136 2.51 2.64 -2.12
CA CYS A 136 3.72 2.45 -1.32
C CYS A 136 3.77 3.49 -0.20
N THR A 137 3.70 3.03 1.04
CA THR A 137 3.67 3.91 2.21
C THR A 137 5.01 4.59 2.44
N ASN A 138 6.08 3.80 2.44
CA ASN A 138 7.46 4.23 2.62
C ASN A 138 8.43 3.07 2.37
N LEU A 139 9.72 3.39 2.13
CA LEU A 139 10.79 2.41 2.00
C LEU A 139 11.95 2.80 2.91
N PHE A 140 12.16 2.04 3.98
CA PHE A 140 13.25 2.20 4.93
C PHE A 140 14.17 0.99 4.97
N ARG A 141 15.33 1.17 5.57
CA ARG A 141 16.10 0.03 6.06
C ARG A 141 15.31 -0.67 7.15
N ASP A 142 15.04 -1.93 6.95
CA ASP A 142 14.54 -2.82 7.99
C ASP A 142 15.73 -3.54 8.64
N SER A 143 15.46 -4.45 9.58
CA SER A 143 16.51 -5.23 10.23
C SER A 143 17.44 -5.93 9.22
N ILE A 144 18.72 -6.13 9.60
CA ILE A 144 19.78 -6.76 8.77
C ILE A 144 19.29 -8.07 8.12
N HIS A 145 18.41 -8.80 8.80
CA HIS A 145 17.88 -10.07 8.32
C HIS A 145 16.73 -9.94 7.30
N ARG A 146 16.07 -8.79 7.21
CA ARG A 146 14.91 -8.58 6.33
C ARG A 146 15.21 -7.72 5.11
N ASN A 147 15.46 -6.43 5.30
CA ASN A 147 15.53 -5.44 4.23
C ASN A 147 16.66 -4.45 4.48
N ALA A 148 17.91 -4.95 4.58
CA ALA A 148 19.07 -4.13 4.89
C ALA A 148 19.39 -3.07 3.82
N ASN A 149 18.89 -3.25 2.58
CA ASN A 149 19.14 -2.32 1.48
C ASN A 149 17.82 -1.86 0.85
N PRO A 150 17.40 -0.60 1.07
CA PRO A 150 16.19 -0.04 0.48
C PRO A 150 16.19 -0.04 -1.06
N GLU A 151 17.36 0.16 -1.69
CA GLU A 151 17.51 0.12 -3.15
C GLU A 151 17.18 -1.27 -3.73
N PHE A 152 17.62 -2.33 -3.04
CA PHE A 152 17.27 -3.70 -3.44
C PHE A 152 15.75 -3.93 -3.40
N ILE A 153 15.08 -3.44 -2.37
CA ILE A 153 13.62 -3.53 -2.24
C ILE A 153 12.92 -2.67 -3.29
N PHE A 154 13.38 -1.44 -3.49
CA PHE A 154 12.93 -0.58 -4.56
C PHE A 154 12.96 -1.30 -5.92
N ASN A 155 14.09 -1.92 -6.26
CA ASN A 155 14.26 -2.63 -7.53
C ASN A 155 13.34 -3.85 -7.67
N ILE A 156 13.09 -4.60 -6.59
CA ILE A 156 12.13 -5.73 -6.60
C ILE A 156 10.72 -5.22 -6.90
N ILE A 157 10.26 -4.18 -6.21
CA ILE A 157 8.93 -3.62 -6.43
C ILE A 157 8.87 -3.03 -7.84
N ASN A 158 9.80 -2.15 -8.18
CA ASN A 158 9.80 -1.39 -9.44
C ASN A 158 9.81 -2.29 -10.68
N SER A 159 10.61 -3.36 -10.66
CA SER A 159 10.71 -4.31 -11.79
C SER A 159 9.46 -5.19 -11.97
N SER A 160 8.62 -5.30 -10.96
CA SER A 160 7.41 -6.14 -10.99
C SER A 160 6.11 -5.34 -11.16
N LEU A 161 6.15 -4.02 -10.97
CA LEU A 161 4.97 -3.15 -11.07
C LEU A 161 4.34 -3.21 -12.47
N PRO A 162 3.02 -3.46 -12.57
CA PRO A 162 2.34 -3.35 -13.85
C PRO A 162 2.23 -1.89 -14.28
N GLU A 163 2.60 -1.58 -15.52
CA GLU A 163 2.51 -0.22 -16.08
C GLU A 163 1.09 0.36 -16.05
N SER A 164 0.07 -0.49 -16.10
CA SER A 164 -1.34 -0.09 -16.05
C SER A 164 -1.84 0.32 -14.66
N SER A 165 -1.03 0.17 -13.62
CA SER A 165 -1.42 0.51 -12.26
C SER A 165 -1.19 1.98 -11.98
N HIS A 166 -2.14 2.65 -11.33
CA HIS A 166 -1.96 4.00 -10.82
C HIS A 166 -1.24 3.94 -9.46
N MET A 167 -0.11 4.65 -9.34
CA MET A 167 0.69 4.67 -8.11
C MET A 167 0.18 5.73 -7.14
N ILE A 168 0.11 5.39 -5.85
CA ILE A 168 -0.12 6.36 -4.76
C ILE A 168 1.11 6.33 -3.87
N LEU A 169 1.87 7.43 -3.85
CA LEU A 169 3.22 7.49 -3.30
C LEU A 169 3.39 8.65 -2.34
N ASN A 170 4.24 8.46 -1.34
CA ASN A 170 4.66 9.50 -0.42
C ASN A 170 5.72 10.39 -1.08
N ALA A 171 5.41 11.66 -1.35
CA ALA A 171 6.35 12.61 -1.94
C ALA A 171 7.51 12.98 -0.99
N ASP A 172 7.29 12.84 0.32
CA ASP A 172 8.34 13.08 1.33
C ASP A 172 9.31 11.89 1.47
N ASP A 173 8.95 10.70 0.95
CA ASP A 173 9.87 9.56 0.91
C ASP A 173 10.69 9.57 -0.38
N LEU A 174 11.93 10.06 -0.27
CA LEU A 174 12.84 10.23 -1.39
C LEU A 174 13.24 8.93 -2.11
N ILE A 175 12.87 7.79 -1.57
CA ILE A 175 13.08 6.47 -2.20
C ILE A 175 11.81 6.04 -2.93
N SER A 176 10.71 5.87 -2.21
CA SER A 176 9.48 5.32 -2.79
C SER A 176 8.80 6.25 -3.79
N CYS A 177 8.97 7.58 -3.69
CA CYS A 177 8.40 8.53 -4.65
C CYS A 177 8.87 8.33 -6.09
N ASN A 178 10.00 7.64 -6.28
CA ASN A 178 10.58 7.34 -7.60
C ASN A 178 10.08 6.02 -8.22
N LEU A 179 9.24 5.23 -7.52
CA LEU A 179 8.67 4.00 -8.05
C LEU A 179 7.81 4.25 -9.30
N GLY A 180 7.80 3.27 -10.20
CA GLY A 180 6.89 3.27 -11.35
C GLY A 180 7.13 4.42 -12.32
N ALA A 181 8.32 4.51 -12.93
CA ALA A 181 8.68 5.63 -13.81
C ALA A 181 7.67 5.88 -14.95
N ALA A 182 7.06 4.81 -15.48
CA ALA A 182 6.07 4.87 -16.56
C ALA A 182 4.60 4.92 -16.08
N ASN A 183 4.37 4.83 -14.77
CA ASN A 183 3.02 4.78 -14.22
C ASN A 183 2.45 6.17 -13.98
N ASP A 184 1.13 6.31 -14.10
CA ASP A 184 0.41 7.45 -13.55
C ASP A 184 0.55 7.48 -12.03
N LYS A 185 0.68 8.67 -11.46
CA LYS A 185 0.96 8.85 -10.04
C LYS A 185 0.03 9.86 -9.38
N THR A 186 -0.22 9.63 -8.11
CA THR A 186 -0.77 10.60 -7.17
C THR A 186 0.16 10.65 -5.97
N TYR A 187 0.56 11.83 -5.59
CA TYR A 187 1.46 12.06 -4.49
C TYR A 187 0.75 12.63 -3.27
N PHE A 188 1.08 12.12 -2.11
CA PHE A 188 0.71 12.73 -0.83
C PHE A 188 1.97 13.13 -0.07
N ALA A 189 1.87 14.19 0.74
CA ALA A 189 2.93 14.70 1.61
C ALA A 189 2.33 15.42 2.81
N ILE A 190 3.12 15.63 3.84
CA ILE A 190 2.80 16.53 4.96
C ILE A 190 3.64 17.79 4.82
N ASP A 191 2.98 18.96 4.91
CA ASP A 191 3.65 20.27 4.84
C ASP A 191 4.73 20.39 5.90
N ARG A 192 5.68 21.32 5.69
CA ARG A 192 6.79 21.55 6.63
C ARG A 192 6.26 21.84 8.03
N LEU A 193 6.80 21.13 9.01
CA LEU A 193 6.48 21.30 10.42
C LEU A 193 7.56 22.18 11.10
N ALA A 194 7.20 22.86 12.19
CA ALA A 194 8.15 23.65 12.98
C ALA A 194 9.28 22.79 13.58
N THR A 195 9.06 21.50 13.75
CA THR A 195 10.03 20.53 14.26
C THR A 195 10.97 19.96 13.19
N ASP A 196 10.68 20.18 11.91
CA ASP A 196 11.50 19.69 10.79
C ASP A 196 12.83 20.45 10.75
N LYS A 197 13.90 19.75 10.40
CA LYS A 197 15.28 20.26 10.35
C LYS A 197 15.74 20.43 8.91
N GLU A 198 16.77 21.22 8.69
CA GLU A 198 17.39 21.40 7.36
C GLU A 198 18.41 20.30 7.05
N GLU A 199 18.94 19.64 8.08
CA GLU A 199 19.88 18.54 7.95
C GLU A 199 19.42 17.31 8.74
N SER A 200 19.71 16.12 8.22
CA SER A 200 19.44 14.87 8.93
C SER A 200 20.39 14.73 10.12
N VAL A 201 19.81 14.60 11.32
CA VAL A 201 20.57 14.33 12.56
C VAL A 201 20.74 12.84 12.84
N ASN A 202 20.21 11.98 11.99
CA ASN A 202 20.31 10.53 12.16
C ASN A 202 21.72 10.05 11.76
N LEU A 203 22.27 9.10 12.53
CA LEU A 203 23.54 8.43 12.22
C LEU A 203 23.54 7.78 10.82
N ILE A 204 22.39 7.32 10.39
CA ILE A 204 22.17 6.71 9.08
C ILE A 204 21.32 7.67 8.25
N ASN A 205 21.91 8.21 7.18
CA ASN A 205 21.20 8.96 6.16
C ASN A 205 21.28 8.15 4.85
N ASP A 206 20.15 7.55 4.46
CA ASP A 206 20.09 6.67 3.30
C ASP A 206 20.11 7.41 1.97
N VAL A 207 19.73 8.69 1.94
CA VAL A 207 19.64 9.48 0.72
C VAL A 207 20.45 10.77 0.88
N ARG A 208 21.73 10.72 0.48
CA ARG A 208 22.65 11.87 0.47
C ARG A 208 22.94 12.40 -0.91
N ILE A 209 22.66 11.59 -1.93
CA ILE A 209 22.97 11.89 -3.32
C ILE A 209 21.70 11.89 -4.15
N CYS A 210 21.70 12.73 -5.16
CA CYS A 210 20.59 12.85 -6.09
C CYS A 210 20.35 11.52 -6.83
N PRO A 211 19.12 10.99 -6.87
CA PRO A 211 18.81 9.75 -7.58
C PRO A 211 18.98 9.88 -9.10
N LYS A 212 19.02 11.12 -9.64
CA LYS A 212 19.14 11.38 -11.07
C LYS A 212 20.59 11.59 -11.55
N CYS A 213 21.40 12.36 -10.84
CA CYS A 213 22.73 12.73 -11.30
C CYS A 213 23.87 12.34 -10.35
N HIS A 214 23.57 11.70 -9.23
CA HIS A 214 24.50 11.23 -8.18
C HIS A 214 25.36 12.32 -7.52
N LYS A 215 24.99 13.59 -7.69
CA LYS A 215 25.61 14.72 -6.98
C LYS A 215 24.97 14.91 -5.61
N PRO A 216 25.59 15.66 -4.69
CA PRO A 216 24.98 15.95 -3.37
C PRO A 216 23.55 16.48 -3.50
N LEU A 217 22.68 16.01 -2.63
CA LEU A 217 21.28 16.44 -2.54
C LEU A 217 21.13 17.44 -1.40
N HIS A 218 20.41 18.52 -1.65
CA HIS A 218 20.07 19.52 -0.65
C HIS A 218 18.65 19.30 -0.14
N TYR A 219 18.48 19.21 1.19
CA TYR A 219 17.16 19.11 1.80
C TYR A 219 16.57 20.50 2.07
N ASN A 220 15.37 20.74 1.65
CA ASN A 220 14.59 21.89 2.08
C ASN A 220 14.11 21.70 3.53
N TYR A 221 13.79 20.44 3.89
CA TYR A 221 13.58 19.98 5.26
C TYR A 221 13.70 18.46 5.35
N VAL A 222 14.08 17.97 6.54
CA VAL A 222 14.07 16.55 6.92
C VAL A 222 13.25 16.39 8.18
N ARG A 223 12.35 15.41 8.18
CA ARG A 223 11.49 15.08 9.31
C ARG A 223 12.08 13.97 10.16
N TYR A 224 12.40 12.86 9.54
CA TYR A 224 13.12 11.73 10.13
C TYR A 224 13.72 10.86 9.00
N HIS A 225 14.92 10.30 9.24
CA HIS A 225 15.68 9.54 8.26
C HIS A 225 15.85 10.32 6.93
N HIS A 226 15.24 9.83 5.85
CA HIS A 226 15.21 10.47 4.54
C HIS A 226 13.81 11.00 4.18
N ILE A 227 12.86 10.95 5.13
CA ILE A 227 11.53 11.55 4.92
C ILE A 227 11.66 13.07 5.04
N GLY A 228 11.36 13.75 3.95
CA GLY A 228 11.49 15.20 3.84
C GLY A 228 11.37 15.66 2.40
N ASN A 229 11.69 16.90 2.16
CA ASN A 229 11.67 17.52 0.84
C ASN A 229 13.08 17.93 0.43
N ALA A 230 13.48 17.59 -0.79
CA ALA A 230 14.84 17.84 -1.25
C ALA A 230 14.89 18.30 -2.70
N LYS A 231 15.97 19.01 -3.05
CA LYS A 231 16.29 19.45 -4.40
C LYS A 231 17.74 19.18 -4.73
N CYS A 232 18.06 19.06 -6.01
CA CYS A 232 19.40 18.96 -6.51
C CYS A 232 19.74 20.21 -7.33
N GLU A 233 20.72 20.97 -6.87
CA GLU A 233 21.16 22.19 -7.55
C GLU A 233 21.90 21.94 -8.87
N PHE A 234 22.34 20.68 -9.09
CA PHE A 234 23.13 20.32 -10.29
C PHE A 234 22.29 19.90 -11.47
N CYS A 235 21.15 19.27 -11.26
CA CYS A 235 20.33 18.73 -12.34
C CYS A 235 18.86 19.14 -12.29
N GLY A 236 18.46 19.96 -11.32
CA GLY A 236 17.09 20.41 -11.14
C GLY A 236 16.14 19.32 -10.67
N TYR A 237 16.61 18.19 -10.11
CA TYR A 237 15.75 17.24 -9.45
C TYR A 237 15.11 17.88 -8.22
N GLU A 238 13.82 17.69 -8.05
CA GLU A 238 13.07 18.14 -6.88
C GLU A 238 12.13 17.01 -6.41
N SER A 239 11.84 16.98 -5.10
CA SER A 239 10.77 16.13 -4.56
C SER A 239 9.46 16.41 -5.29
N PRO A 240 8.66 15.41 -5.61
CA PRO A 240 7.40 15.62 -6.30
C PRO A 240 6.47 16.55 -5.53
N LYS A 241 5.70 17.37 -6.26
CA LYS A 241 4.63 18.16 -5.65
C LYS A 241 3.50 17.23 -5.25
N ALA A 242 3.02 17.37 -4.00
CA ALA A 242 1.90 16.59 -3.52
C ALA A 242 0.57 17.05 -4.15
N ASP A 243 -0.25 16.08 -4.57
CA ASP A 243 -1.65 16.28 -4.95
C ASP A 243 -2.55 16.37 -3.71
N TYR A 244 -2.15 15.67 -2.64
CA TYR A 244 -2.81 15.66 -1.34
C TYR A 244 -1.80 16.11 -0.27
N LEU A 245 -1.87 17.39 0.11
CA LEU A 245 -0.94 17.98 1.08
C LEU A 245 -1.62 18.12 2.44
N GLY A 246 -1.14 17.36 3.42
CA GLY A 246 -1.60 17.44 4.81
C GLY A 246 -0.96 18.63 5.55
N LYS A 247 -1.78 19.47 6.16
CA LYS A 247 -1.37 20.53 7.08
C LYS A 247 -1.92 20.21 8.46
N LEU A 248 -1.04 20.16 9.46
CA LEU A 248 -1.38 19.73 10.81
C LEU A 248 -1.71 20.90 11.70
N ASP A 249 -2.84 20.84 12.38
CA ASP A 249 -3.17 21.65 13.54
C ASP A 249 -3.14 20.73 14.77
N MET A 250 -1.99 20.68 15.42
CA MET A 250 -1.75 19.78 16.56
C MET A 250 -2.57 20.17 17.79
N ASP A 251 -2.85 21.45 17.98
CA ASP A 251 -3.59 21.96 19.13
C ASP A 251 -5.07 21.54 19.06
N ASN A 252 -5.65 21.55 17.86
CA ASN A 252 -7.04 21.19 17.63
C ASN A 252 -7.22 19.75 17.15
N GLN A 253 -6.16 18.97 17.00
CA GLN A 253 -6.17 17.59 16.47
C GLN A 253 -6.81 17.50 15.07
N ILE A 254 -6.47 18.47 14.20
CA ILE A 254 -7.04 18.58 12.85
C ILE A 254 -5.95 18.35 11.80
N LEU A 255 -6.28 17.51 10.82
CA LEU A 255 -5.55 17.32 9.59
C LEU A 255 -6.30 18.03 8.45
N ASN A 256 -5.81 19.18 8.01
CA ASN A 256 -6.28 19.87 6.83
C ASN A 256 -5.58 19.30 5.59
N VAL A 257 -6.32 18.72 4.66
CA VAL A 257 -5.78 18.14 3.42
C VAL A 257 -6.12 19.06 2.25
N VAL A 258 -5.10 19.67 1.67
CA VAL A 258 -5.24 20.41 0.41
C VAL A 258 -5.27 19.40 -0.72
N THR A 259 -6.37 19.36 -1.46
CA THR A 259 -6.62 18.43 -2.57
C THR A 259 -6.81 19.23 -3.87
N PRO A 260 -6.83 18.59 -5.05
CA PRO A 260 -7.18 19.26 -6.31
C PRO A 260 -8.57 19.92 -6.30
N SER A 261 -9.46 19.48 -5.40
CA SER A 261 -10.85 19.99 -5.30
C SER A 261 -11.03 21.09 -4.25
N GLY A 262 -10.01 21.37 -3.44
CA GLY A 262 -10.08 22.33 -2.32
C GLY A 262 -9.49 21.75 -1.04
N THR A 263 -9.69 22.44 0.08
CA THR A 263 -9.19 21.99 1.39
C THR A 263 -10.28 21.21 2.11
N GLU A 264 -9.92 20.04 2.62
CA GLU A 264 -10.76 19.10 3.36
C GLU A 264 -10.23 18.97 4.79
N GLU A 265 -11.11 18.98 5.78
CA GLU A 265 -10.77 18.91 7.19
C GLU A 265 -11.13 17.56 7.80
N TYR A 266 -10.15 16.92 8.45
CA TYR A 266 -10.30 15.62 9.09
C TYR A 266 -9.83 15.67 10.55
N HIS A 267 -10.45 14.89 11.44
CA HIS A 267 -9.91 14.64 12.75
C HIS A 267 -8.65 13.76 12.65
N MET A 268 -7.59 14.09 13.40
CA MET A 268 -6.38 13.28 13.45
C MET A 268 -6.64 12.00 14.27
N VAL A 269 -6.31 10.84 13.69
CA VAL A 269 -6.51 9.54 14.35
C VAL A 269 -5.46 9.24 15.43
N SER A 270 -4.41 10.02 15.52
CA SER A 270 -3.31 9.87 16.47
C SER A 270 -2.41 11.12 16.43
N ASN A 271 -1.68 11.38 17.51
CA ASN A 271 -0.64 12.42 17.59
C ASN A 271 0.67 12.03 16.90
N SER A 272 0.81 10.78 16.52
CA SER A 272 2.02 10.27 15.86
C SER A 272 2.07 10.70 14.41
N ILE A 273 3.18 11.31 14.01
CA ILE A 273 3.44 11.69 12.62
C ILE A 273 3.36 10.49 11.67
N PHE A 274 3.76 9.30 12.12
CA PHE A 274 3.69 8.07 11.35
C PHE A 274 2.23 7.70 11.04
N ASN A 275 1.35 7.79 12.04
CA ASN A 275 -0.07 7.51 11.86
C ASN A 275 -0.78 8.61 11.07
N THR A 276 -0.31 9.84 11.13
CA THR A 276 -0.80 10.92 10.25
C THR A 276 -0.48 10.63 8.78
N TYR A 277 0.72 10.14 8.46
CA TYR A 277 1.03 9.65 7.09
C TYR A 277 0.14 8.48 6.68
N ASN A 278 -0.11 7.53 7.57
CA ASN A 278 -1.01 6.40 7.30
C ASN A 278 -2.44 6.88 7.02
N GLN A 279 -2.95 7.82 7.81
CA GLN A 279 -4.26 8.44 7.63
C GLN A 279 -4.34 9.18 6.30
N LEU A 280 -3.36 10.03 5.99
CA LEU A 280 -3.30 10.77 4.73
C LEU A 280 -3.23 9.84 3.51
N THR A 281 -2.47 8.74 3.62
CA THR A 281 -2.44 7.69 2.60
C THR A 281 -3.82 7.09 2.37
N ALA A 282 -4.52 6.71 3.45
CA ALA A 282 -5.85 6.12 3.37
C ALA A 282 -6.87 7.12 2.79
N ILE A 283 -6.85 8.39 3.22
CA ILE A 283 -7.68 9.47 2.66
C ILE A 283 -7.43 9.58 1.16
N THR A 284 -6.17 9.66 0.73
CA THR A 284 -5.80 9.76 -0.68
C THR A 284 -6.38 8.61 -1.51
N VAL A 285 -6.26 7.37 -1.03
CA VAL A 285 -6.82 6.17 -1.69
C VAL A 285 -8.34 6.26 -1.78
N LEU A 286 -9.03 6.57 -0.69
CA LEU A 286 -10.50 6.65 -0.63
C LEU A 286 -11.04 7.75 -1.56
N ARG A 287 -10.39 8.92 -1.59
CA ARG A 287 -10.76 10.01 -2.49
C ARG A 287 -10.51 9.64 -3.96
N LYS A 288 -9.43 8.95 -4.27
CA LYS A 288 -9.14 8.41 -5.62
C LYS A 288 -10.11 7.31 -6.04
N LEU A 289 -10.68 6.55 -5.11
CA LEU A 289 -11.76 5.59 -5.36
C LEU A 289 -13.12 6.29 -5.62
N GLY A 290 -13.22 7.60 -5.40
CA GLY A 290 -14.41 8.39 -5.66
C GLY A 290 -15.36 8.53 -4.47
N LEU A 291 -14.95 8.17 -3.24
CA LEU A 291 -15.75 8.47 -2.06
C LEU A 291 -15.84 9.99 -1.87
N SER A 292 -17.00 10.49 -1.47
CA SER A 292 -17.18 11.90 -1.16
C SER A 292 -16.37 12.31 0.07
N TYR A 293 -16.06 13.61 0.18
CA TYR A 293 -15.41 14.16 1.36
C TYR A 293 -16.15 13.79 2.65
N GLU A 294 -17.48 13.99 2.67
CA GLU A 294 -18.29 13.71 3.86
C GLU A 294 -18.27 12.21 4.27
N ALA A 295 -18.27 11.31 3.29
CA ALA A 295 -18.17 9.88 3.54
C ALA A 295 -16.81 9.51 4.18
N VAL A 296 -15.71 10.07 3.66
CA VAL A 296 -14.37 9.84 4.20
C VAL A 296 -14.23 10.49 5.57
N LYS A 297 -14.67 11.75 5.75
CA LYS A 297 -14.64 12.47 7.03
C LYS A 297 -15.34 11.69 8.13
N LYS A 298 -16.56 11.21 7.85
CA LYS A 298 -17.33 10.40 8.81
C LYS A 298 -16.61 9.11 9.19
N SER A 299 -15.94 8.44 8.25
CA SER A 299 -15.22 7.18 8.51
C SER A 299 -14.02 7.36 9.45
N PHE A 300 -13.45 8.56 9.56
CA PHE A 300 -12.33 8.86 10.44
C PHE A 300 -12.75 9.57 11.75
N ALA A 301 -14.02 9.99 11.89
CA ALA A 301 -14.47 10.79 13.03
C ALA A 301 -14.29 10.08 14.38
N ASP A 302 -14.53 8.76 14.41
CA ASP A 302 -14.49 7.95 15.63
C ASP A 302 -13.26 7.01 15.68
N LEU A 303 -12.36 7.11 14.69
CA LEU A 303 -11.19 6.25 14.59
C LEU A 303 -10.06 6.82 15.44
N ASN A 304 -9.72 6.14 16.55
CA ASN A 304 -8.54 6.44 17.35
C ASN A 304 -7.58 5.25 17.33
N ILE A 305 -6.34 5.50 16.95
CA ILE A 305 -5.27 4.50 17.02
C ILE A 305 -4.51 4.71 18.32
N VAL A 306 -4.59 3.72 19.20
CA VAL A 306 -3.78 3.68 20.42
C VAL A 306 -2.36 3.28 20.04
N GLU A 307 -1.37 4.06 20.48
CA GLU A 307 0.07 3.84 20.25
C GLU A 307 0.64 2.80 21.22
#